data_e0c3fe30706f1cc38b571e3d679f2970
#
_entry.id   e0c3fe30706f1cc38b571e3d679f2970
#
_cell.length_a   1.000
_cell.length_b   1.000
_cell.length_c   1.000
_cell.angle_alpha   90.00
_cell.angle_beta   90.00
_cell.angle_gamma   90.00
#
_symmetry.space_group_name_H-M   'P 1'
#
loop_
_entity.id
_entity.type
_entity.pdbx_description
1 polymer ?
#
loop_
_entity_poly.entity_id
_entity_poly.type
_entity_poly.pdbx_seq_one_letter_code
_entity_poly.pdbx_strand_id
1 'polypeptide(L)'
;MLCVATNIEELYNSVLIETPLAAYFKGSLSHQDLDELNIEIVRNTLYKNYLEDFYNFINTHPDFSGTPTQDVMAEVLQFEADRRSINITLNSFGTELTKLERRKLYPEFGKLYPEGSLMLSRAEDVEGVALAVSAVADYKAFFDAVGLSQGSSGLGGMGGGPADGK
;
A
#
# COMPACT_ATOMS: atom_id res chain seq x y z
N MET A 1 -6.78 29.69 -3.51
CA MET A 1 -6.20 29.92 -2.17
C MET A 1 -5.04 28.97 -1.83
N LEU A 2 -5.05 27.70 -2.20
CA LEU A 2 -3.90 26.78 -1.92
C LEU A 2 -2.52 27.33 -2.38
N CYS A 3 -2.48 28.10 -3.47
CA CYS A 3 -1.25 28.72 -3.99
C CYS A 3 -0.74 29.94 -3.18
N VAL A 4 -1.48 30.36 -2.16
CA VAL A 4 -1.14 31.55 -1.34
C VAL A 4 -0.69 31.14 0.07
N ALA A 5 -0.83 29.84 0.42
CA ALA A 5 -0.38 29.32 1.70
C ALA A 5 1.13 29.47 1.82
N THR A 6 1.60 30.08 2.91
CA THR A 6 3.02 30.37 3.17
C THR A 6 3.67 29.32 4.04
N ASN A 7 2.85 28.47 4.70
CA ASN A 7 3.30 27.40 5.56
C ASN A 7 2.33 26.21 5.51
N ILE A 8 2.73 25.08 6.10
CA ILE A 8 1.96 23.84 6.10
C ILE A 8 0.64 24.00 6.86
N GLU A 9 0.60 24.79 7.92
CA GLU A 9 -0.59 25.03 8.71
C GLU A 9 -1.67 25.76 7.90
N GLU A 10 -1.28 26.82 7.19
CA GLU A 10 -2.20 27.54 6.30
C GLU A 10 -2.70 26.65 5.15
N LEU A 11 -1.82 25.80 4.58
CA LEU A 11 -2.19 24.84 3.57
C LEU A 11 -3.21 23.83 4.10
N TYR A 12 -2.96 23.26 5.28
CA TYR A 12 -3.86 22.33 5.94
C TYR A 12 -5.23 22.94 6.23
N ASN A 13 -5.25 24.13 6.80
CA ASN A 13 -6.49 24.86 7.09
C ASN A 13 -7.26 25.18 5.80
N SER A 14 -6.58 25.59 4.73
CA SER A 14 -7.21 25.84 3.43
C SER A 14 -7.83 24.56 2.84
N VAL A 15 -7.16 23.42 2.95
CA VAL A 15 -7.71 22.12 2.51
C VAL A 15 -8.95 21.76 3.32
N LEU A 16 -8.92 21.93 4.64
CA LEU A 16 -10.04 21.61 5.53
C LEU A 16 -11.27 22.48 5.32
N ILE A 17 -11.09 23.73 4.90
CA ILE A 17 -12.19 24.69 4.76
C ILE A 17 -12.75 24.70 3.32
N GLU A 18 -11.88 24.56 2.33
CA GLU A 18 -12.21 24.92 0.95
C GLU A 18 -12.33 23.70 0.01
N THR A 19 -11.99 22.49 0.47
CA THR A 19 -11.98 21.35 -0.44
C THR A 19 -12.82 20.18 0.07
N PRO A 20 -13.36 19.34 -0.85
CA PRO A 20 -14.01 18.08 -0.48
C PRO A 20 -13.08 17.09 0.23
N LEU A 21 -11.76 17.31 0.14
CA LEU A 21 -10.74 16.45 0.78
C LEU A 21 -10.77 16.55 2.31
N ALA A 22 -11.42 17.58 2.86
CA ALA A 22 -11.57 17.77 4.30
C ALA A 22 -12.06 16.51 5.03
N ALA A 23 -12.95 15.73 4.42
CA ALA A 23 -13.49 14.51 5.00
C ALA A 23 -12.39 13.47 5.29
N TYR A 24 -11.36 13.41 4.45
CA TYR A 24 -10.26 12.43 4.59
C TYR A 24 -9.19 12.87 5.59
N PHE A 25 -9.14 14.15 5.93
CA PHE A 25 -8.22 14.69 6.94
C PHE A 25 -8.80 14.61 8.36
N LYS A 26 -10.11 14.83 8.50
CA LYS A 26 -10.78 14.86 9.80
C LYS A 26 -10.69 13.51 10.52
N GLY A 27 -10.04 13.51 11.69
CA GLY A 27 -9.91 12.34 12.55
C GLY A 27 -8.77 11.38 12.20
N SER A 28 -8.07 11.60 11.09
CA SER A 28 -6.98 10.73 10.63
C SER A 28 -5.60 11.36 10.81
N LEU A 29 -5.54 12.67 10.81
CA LEU A 29 -4.30 13.45 10.88
C LEU A 29 -4.47 14.58 11.88
N SER A 30 -3.52 14.71 12.80
CA SER A 30 -3.40 15.87 13.67
C SER A 30 -2.44 16.90 13.05
N HIS A 31 -2.51 18.14 13.56
CA HIS A 31 -1.56 19.18 13.17
C HIS A 31 -0.10 18.76 13.46
N GLN A 32 0.11 17.98 14.52
CA GLN A 32 1.43 17.47 14.90
C GLN A 32 1.99 16.44 13.90
N ASP A 33 1.13 15.66 13.26
CA ASP A 33 1.54 14.69 12.24
C ASP A 33 2.09 15.37 10.97
N LEU A 34 1.75 16.64 10.74
CA LEU A 34 2.23 17.44 9.61
C LEU A 34 3.59 18.10 9.88
N ASP A 35 3.91 18.38 11.14
CA ASP A 35 5.15 19.08 11.53
C ASP A 35 6.38 18.15 11.52
N GLU A 36 6.20 16.85 11.65
CA GLU A 36 7.30 15.89 11.80
C GLU A 36 7.65 15.11 10.55
N LEU A 37 7.74 15.75 9.38
CA LEU A 37 8.39 15.17 8.18
C LEU A 37 7.83 13.84 7.64
N ASN A 38 6.63 13.42 8.03
CA ASN A 38 6.09 12.18 7.54
C ASN A 38 5.06 12.36 6.42
N ILE A 39 5.45 13.15 5.39
CA ILE A 39 4.62 13.37 4.20
C ILE A 39 4.14 12.05 3.57
N GLU A 40 4.95 10.99 3.68
CA GLU A 40 4.59 9.67 3.20
C GLU A 40 3.49 9.01 4.04
N ILE A 41 3.52 9.17 5.35
CA ILE A 41 2.46 8.68 6.26
C ILE A 41 1.16 9.44 5.97
N VAL A 42 1.25 10.77 5.88
CA VAL A 42 0.10 11.62 5.52
C VAL A 42 -0.50 11.19 4.19
N ARG A 43 0.33 11.07 3.15
CA ARG A 43 -0.10 10.64 1.81
C ARG A 43 -0.77 9.27 1.83
N ASN A 44 -0.17 8.30 2.50
CA ASN A 44 -0.70 6.95 2.57
C ASN A 44 -2.00 6.89 3.37
N THR A 45 -2.11 7.65 4.45
CA THR A 45 -3.34 7.75 5.25
C THR A 45 -4.49 8.35 4.44
N LEU A 46 -4.26 9.46 3.74
CA LEU A 46 -5.27 10.08 2.91
C LEU A 46 -5.72 9.16 1.76
N TYR A 47 -4.78 8.48 1.16
CA TYR A 47 -5.08 7.57 0.06
C TYR A 47 -5.84 6.33 0.54
N LYS A 48 -5.51 5.80 1.73
CA LYS A 48 -6.29 4.76 2.40
C LYS A 48 -7.74 5.19 2.55
N ASN A 49 -7.97 6.34 3.19
CA ASN A 49 -9.31 6.86 3.46
C ASN A 49 -10.11 7.07 2.16
N TYR A 50 -9.47 7.62 1.12
CA TYR A 50 -10.07 7.79 -0.19
C TYR A 50 -10.46 6.45 -0.84
N LEU A 51 -9.59 5.46 -0.80
CA LEU A 51 -9.88 4.15 -1.37
C LEU A 51 -11.02 3.43 -0.64
N GLU A 52 -11.04 3.50 0.70
CA GLU A 52 -12.09 2.91 1.52
C GLU A 52 -13.45 3.57 1.25
N ASP A 53 -13.48 4.90 1.15
CA ASP A 53 -14.69 5.65 0.81
C ASP A 53 -15.17 5.31 -0.59
N PHE A 54 -14.28 5.28 -1.57
CA PHE A 54 -14.64 4.92 -2.95
C PHE A 54 -15.12 3.47 -3.07
N TYR A 55 -14.48 2.52 -2.39
CA TYR A 55 -14.93 1.13 -2.35
C TYR A 55 -16.32 1.01 -1.72
N ASN A 56 -16.55 1.72 -0.61
CA ASN A 56 -17.85 1.77 0.03
C ASN A 56 -18.91 2.40 -0.90
N PHE A 57 -18.59 3.51 -1.56
CA PHE A 57 -19.48 4.19 -2.51
C PHE A 57 -19.92 3.24 -3.63
N ILE A 58 -19.00 2.57 -4.30
CA ILE A 58 -19.32 1.62 -5.38
C ILE A 58 -20.22 0.47 -4.90
N ASN A 59 -20.03 0.02 -3.65
CA ASN A 59 -20.80 -1.11 -3.12
C ASN A 59 -22.16 -0.72 -2.54
N THR A 60 -22.39 0.56 -2.23
CA THR A 60 -23.62 1.00 -1.53
C THR A 60 -24.48 1.93 -2.37
N HIS A 61 -23.93 2.60 -3.39
CA HIS A 61 -24.69 3.56 -4.19
C HIS A 61 -25.73 2.85 -5.07
N PRO A 62 -27.00 3.29 -5.07
CA PRO A 62 -28.07 2.60 -5.79
C PRO A 62 -27.84 2.41 -7.29
N ASP A 63 -27.16 3.35 -7.94
CA ASP A 63 -26.91 3.30 -9.38
C ASP A 63 -25.88 2.22 -9.77
N PHE A 64 -25.06 1.74 -8.84
CA PHE A 64 -24.03 0.73 -9.09
C PHE A 64 -24.38 -0.63 -8.50
N SER A 65 -25.16 -0.65 -7.43
CA SER A 65 -25.50 -1.89 -6.71
C SER A 65 -26.15 -2.93 -7.63
N GLY A 66 -25.56 -4.11 -7.69
CA GLY A 66 -26.02 -5.23 -8.53
C GLY A 66 -25.72 -5.07 -10.01
N THR A 67 -24.86 -4.15 -10.42
CA THR A 67 -24.48 -3.93 -11.82
C THR A 67 -23.10 -4.54 -12.14
N PRO A 68 -22.82 -4.89 -13.40
CA PRO A 68 -21.47 -5.31 -13.82
C PRO A 68 -20.39 -4.25 -13.53
N THR A 69 -20.78 -2.98 -13.50
CA THR A 69 -19.86 -1.88 -13.14
C THR A 69 -19.40 -2.00 -11.70
N GLN A 70 -20.29 -2.35 -10.77
CA GLN A 70 -19.92 -2.61 -9.38
C GLN A 70 -18.88 -3.73 -9.30
N ASP A 71 -19.11 -4.87 -9.96
CA ASP A 71 -18.22 -6.02 -9.88
C ASP A 71 -16.81 -5.67 -10.38
N VAL A 72 -16.72 -5.04 -11.55
CA VAL A 72 -15.43 -4.66 -12.14
C VAL A 72 -14.71 -3.63 -11.29
N MET A 73 -15.42 -2.59 -10.83
CA MET A 73 -14.81 -1.54 -10.01
C MET A 73 -14.38 -2.06 -8.64
N ALA A 74 -15.18 -2.93 -8.01
CA ALA A 74 -14.81 -3.56 -6.76
C ALA A 74 -13.53 -4.39 -6.91
N GLU A 75 -13.38 -5.15 -7.99
CA GLU A 75 -12.16 -5.93 -8.26
C GLU A 75 -10.94 -5.04 -8.48
N VAL A 76 -11.08 -3.95 -9.26
CA VAL A 76 -9.99 -2.98 -9.49
C VAL A 76 -9.57 -2.32 -8.19
N LEU A 77 -10.53 -1.90 -7.36
CA LEU A 77 -10.23 -1.25 -6.08
C LEU A 77 -9.60 -2.21 -5.07
N GLN A 78 -10.05 -3.48 -5.02
CA GLN A 78 -9.41 -4.51 -4.19
C GLN A 78 -7.95 -4.74 -4.60
N PHE A 79 -7.69 -4.83 -5.91
CA PHE A 79 -6.32 -4.95 -6.42
C PHE A 79 -5.47 -3.73 -6.04
N GLU A 80 -5.99 -2.51 -6.18
CA GLU A 80 -5.26 -1.29 -5.80
C GLU A 80 -4.98 -1.23 -4.30
N ALA A 81 -5.92 -1.66 -3.45
CA ALA A 81 -5.72 -1.75 -2.01
C ALA A 81 -4.59 -2.70 -1.64
N ASP A 82 -4.57 -3.89 -2.25
CA ASP A 82 -3.54 -4.90 -2.03
C ASP A 82 -2.18 -4.44 -2.55
N ARG A 83 -2.15 -3.87 -3.77
CA ARG A 83 -0.93 -3.30 -4.36
C ARG A 83 -0.31 -2.24 -3.46
N ARG A 84 -1.15 -1.37 -2.86
CA ARG A 84 -0.66 -0.36 -1.93
C ARG A 84 -0.12 -0.97 -0.64
N SER A 85 -0.79 -1.94 -0.07
CA SER A 85 -0.32 -2.64 1.13
C SER A 85 1.04 -3.30 0.91
N ILE A 86 1.22 -3.94 -0.25
CA ILE A 86 2.50 -4.52 -0.67
C ILE A 86 3.58 -3.43 -0.81
N ASN A 87 3.28 -2.33 -1.53
CA ASN A 87 4.24 -1.25 -1.75
C ASN A 87 4.65 -0.56 -0.44
N ILE A 88 3.70 -0.29 0.47
CA ILE A 88 4.00 0.27 1.79
C ILE A 88 4.93 -0.67 2.55
N THR A 89 4.70 -1.98 2.49
CA THR A 89 5.54 -2.98 3.15
C THR A 89 6.96 -2.96 2.60
N LEU A 90 7.11 -3.09 1.29
CA LEU A 90 8.43 -3.12 0.64
C LEU A 90 9.22 -1.83 0.90
N ASN A 91 8.57 -0.66 0.78
CA ASN A 91 9.22 0.63 0.98
C ASN A 91 9.53 0.94 2.45
N SER A 92 8.97 0.20 3.39
CA SER A 92 9.22 0.39 4.83
C SER A 92 10.41 -0.41 5.36
N PHE A 93 10.98 -1.30 4.56
CA PHE A 93 12.15 -2.07 4.98
C PHE A 93 13.36 -1.15 5.20
N GLY A 94 14.01 -1.31 6.35
CA GLY A 94 15.14 -0.46 6.72
C GLY A 94 14.79 0.96 7.16
N THR A 95 13.49 1.28 7.32
CA THR A 95 13.02 2.56 7.87
C THR A 95 12.61 2.41 9.33
N GLU A 96 12.34 3.54 10.00
CA GLU A 96 11.86 3.58 11.38
C GLU A 96 10.38 3.19 11.54
N LEU A 97 9.66 2.98 10.43
CA LEU A 97 8.23 2.64 10.45
C LEU A 97 8.00 1.27 11.10
N THR A 98 7.37 1.27 12.25
CA THR A 98 7.07 0.04 13.00
C THR A 98 6.04 -0.83 12.29
N LYS A 99 6.00 -2.13 12.62
CA LYS A 99 5.01 -3.08 12.10
C LYS A 99 3.56 -2.64 12.38
N LEU A 100 3.33 -1.99 13.54
CA LEU A 100 2.02 -1.50 13.93
C LEU A 100 1.61 -0.26 13.13
N GLU A 101 2.53 0.69 12.94
CA GLU A 101 2.29 1.88 12.13
C GLU A 101 2.07 1.52 10.67
N ARG A 102 2.89 0.62 10.12
CA ARG A 102 2.72 0.07 8.77
C ARG A 102 1.31 -0.47 8.57
N ARG A 103 0.82 -1.29 9.51
CA ARG A 103 -0.52 -1.87 9.44
C ARG A 103 -1.64 -0.82 9.41
N LYS A 104 -1.49 0.30 10.12
CA LYS A 104 -2.48 1.39 10.14
C LYS A 104 -2.65 2.05 8.77
N LEU A 105 -1.62 1.97 7.92
CA LEU A 105 -1.62 2.59 6.58
C LEU A 105 -2.29 1.71 5.52
N TYR A 106 -2.57 0.44 5.80
CA TYR A 106 -3.20 -0.46 4.84
C TYR A 106 -4.70 -0.19 4.76
N PRO A 107 -5.29 -0.19 3.55
CA PRO A 107 -6.74 -0.23 3.39
C PRO A 107 -7.35 -1.47 4.06
N GLU A 108 -8.51 -1.30 4.67
CA GLU A 108 -9.21 -2.38 5.38
C GLU A 108 -10.16 -3.15 4.45
N PHE A 109 -9.73 -3.36 3.22
CA PHE A 109 -10.37 -4.20 2.22
C PHE A 109 -9.32 -4.69 1.21
N GLY A 110 -9.71 -5.61 0.33
CA GLY A 110 -8.80 -6.24 -0.64
C GLY A 110 -8.86 -7.76 -0.54
N LYS A 111 -8.24 -8.45 -1.48
CA LYS A 111 -8.14 -9.93 -1.48
C LYS A 111 -7.18 -10.44 -0.38
N LEU A 112 -6.24 -9.61 0.06
CA LEU A 112 -5.31 -9.92 1.16
C LEU A 112 -5.90 -9.61 2.53
N TYR A 113 -6.92 -8.75 2.62
CA TYR A 113 -7.52 -8.38 3.91
C TYR A 113 -8.45 -9.48 4.42
N PRO A 114 -8.43 -9.79 5.73
CA PRO A 114 -7.57 -9.22 6.78
C PRO A 114 -6.27 -10.01 7.03
N GLU A 115 -6.22 -11.33 6.71
CA GLU A 115 -5.13 -12.23 7.12
C GLU A 115 -3.82 -11.92 6.40
N GLY A 116 -3.88 -11.76 5.08
CA GLY A 116 -2.72 -11.40 4.27
C GLY A 116 -2.14 -10.05 4.66
N SER A 117 -3.00 -9.07 4.97
CA SER A 117 -2.58 -7.76 5.48
C SER A 117 -1.85 -7.87 6.82
N LEU A 118 -2.31 -8.78 7.70
CA LEU A 118 -1.62 -9.05 8.96
C LEU A 118 -0.24 -9.68 8.73
N MET A 119 -0.14 -10.61 7.79
CA MET A 119 1.15 -11.23 7.42
C MET A 119 2.09 -10.20 6.79
N LEU A 120 1.61 -9.38 5.86
CA LEU A 120 2.38 -8.27 5.26
C LEU A 120 2.93 -7.33 6.32
N SER A 121 2.12 -6.95 7.31
CA SER A 121 2.58 -6.04 8.37
C SER A 121 3.75 -6.60 9.18
N ARG A 122 3.92 -7.90 9.23
CA ARG A 122 4.97 -8.61 9.96
C ARG A 122 6.20 -8.94 9.11
N ALA A 123 6.08 -8.87 7.79
CA ALA A 123 7.18 -9.16 6.87
C ALA A 123 8.37 -8.24 7.13
N GLU A 124 9.57 -8.79 7.06
CA GLU A 124 10.85 -8.08 7.28
C GLU A 124 11.70 -8.07 6.00
N ASP A 125 11.33 -8.88 5.03
CA ASP A 125 12.01 -9.06 3.76
C ASP A 125 11.02 -9.39 2.63
N VAL A 126 11.55 -9.53 1.43
CA VAL A 126 10.76 -9.84 0.22
C VAL A 126 10.17 -11.24 0.27
N GLU A 127 10.85 -12.20 0.88
CA GLU A 127 10.35 -13.56 1.07
C GLU A 127 9.12 -13.58 1.97
N GLY A 128 9.12 -12.79 3.04
CA GLY A 128 7.96 -12.62 3.91
C GLY A 128 6.77 -11.98 3.18
N VAL A 129 7.04 -11.05 2.26
CA VAL A 129 5.98 -10.48 1.39
C VAL A 129 5.45 -11.55 0.44
N ALA A 130 6.32 -12.31 -0.25
CA ALA A 130 5.93 -13.38 -1.15
C ALA A 130 5.05 -14.43 -0.44
N LEU A 131 5.40 -14.79 0.79
CA LEU A 131 4.60 -15.70 1.61
C LEU A 131 3.22 -15.10 1.93
N ALA A 132 3.15 -13.84 2.32
CA ALA A 132 1.89 -13.16 2.65
C ALA A 132 0.92 -13.10 1.44
N VAL A 133 1.43 -12.86 0.24
CA VAL A 133 0.62 -12.76 -0.98
C VAL A 133 0.27 -14.11 -1.59
N SER A 134 0.92 -15.20 -1.17
CA SER A 134 0.73 -16.54 -1.73
C SER A 134 -0.68 -17.12 -1.53
N ALA A 135 -1.46 -16.55 -0.61
CA ALA A 135 -2.86 -16.90 -0.41
C ALA A 135 -3.76 -16.48 -1.60
N VAL A 136 -3.33 -15.51 -2.42
CA VAL A 136 -4.04 -15.06 -3.62
C VAL A 136 -3.30 -15.61 -4.85
N ALA A 137 -3.96 -16.50 -5.59
CA ALA A 137 -3.33 -17.24 -6.69
C ALA A 137 -2.69 -16.34 -7.76
N ASP A 138 -3.36 -15.24 -8.12
CA ASP A 138 -2.87 -14.28 -9.12
C ASP A 138 -1.58 -13.61 -8.65
N TYR A 139 -1.53 -13.21 -7.38
CA TYR A 139 -0.34 -12.57 -6.80
C TYR A 139 0.81 -13.57 -6.65
N LYS A 140 0.51 -14.79 -6.20
CA LYS A 140 1.50 -15.86 -6.15
C LYS A 140 2.14 -16.11 -7.52
N ALA A 141 1.32 -16.26 -8.58
CA ALA A 141 1.83 -16.47 -9.92
C ALA A 141 2.74 -15.32 -10.40
N PHE A 142 2.41 -14.07 -10.05
CA PHE A 142 3.25 -12.92 -10.37
C PHE A 142 4.60 -12.96 -9.64
N PHE A 143 4.60 -13.25 -8.34
CA PHE A 143 5.84 -13.34 -7.55
C PHE A 143 6.72 -14.52 -7.99
N ASP A 144 6.10 -15.65 -8.35
CA ASP A 144 6.81 -16.81 -8.91
C ASP A 144 7.47 -16.46 -10.26
N ALA A 145 6.77 -15.74 -11.13
CA ALA A 145 7.26 -15.34 -12.45
C ALA A 145 8.46 -14.38 -12.40
N VAL A 146 8.54 -13.53 -11.36
CA VAL A 146 9.69 -12.64 -11.15
C VAL A 146 10.79 -13.25 -10.27
N GLY A 147 10.68 -14.53 -9.89
CA GLY A 147 11.69 -15.25 -9.12
C GLY A 147 11.81 -14.81 -7.66
N LEU A 148 10.82 -14.10 -7.13
CA LEU A 148 10.85 -13.58 -5.75
C LEU A 148 10.32 -14.58 -4.72
N SER A 149 9.69 -15.68 -5.16
CA SER A 149 9.18 -16.73 -4.27
C SER A 149 10.20 -17.85 -4.00
N GLN A 150 11.27 -17.94 -4.79
CA GLN A 150 12.35 -18.88 -4.55
C GLN A 150 13.50 -18.13 -3.88
N GLY A 151 13.66 -18.33 -2.59
CA GLY A 151 14.79 -17.83 -1.82
C GLY A 151 16.11 -18.10 -2.55
N SER A 152 17.00 -17.16 -2.52
CA SER A 152 18.28 -17.09 -3.23
C SER A 152 19.17 -18.32 -2.97
N SER A 153 18.88 -19.40 -3.69
CA SER A 153 19.73 -20.62 -3.73
C SER A 153 20.43 -20.73 -5.08
N GLY A 154 20.99 -19.64 -5.62
CA GLY A 154 21.55 -19.72 -6.97
C GLY A 154 22.42 -18.55 -7.42
N LEU A 155 23.20 -17.95 -6.54
CA LEU A 155 24.27 -17.04 -6.94
C LEU A 155 25.62 -17.54 -6.40
N GLY A 156 26.00 -18.72 -6.84
CA GLY A 156 27.29 -19.31 -6.54
C GLY A 156 27.70 -20.28 -7.60
N GLY A 157 28.38 -19.82 -8.64
CA GLY A 157 29.00 -20.75 -9.56
C GLY A 157 29.06 -20.37 -11.03
N MET A 158 29.66 -19.25 -11.37
CA MET A 158 30.29 -19.08 -12.67
C MET A 158 31.65 -18.40 -12.51
N GLY A 159 32.66 -19.22 -12.36
CA GLY A 159 34.04 -18.77 -12.26
C GLY A 159 35.00 -19.95 -12.23
N GLY A 160 35.07 -20.72 -13.27
CA GLY A 160 36.08 -21.74 -13.48
C GLY A 160 36.37 -21.87 -14.96
N GLY A 161 37.16 -20.92 -15.50
CA GLY A 161 37.72 -21.05 -16.83
C GLY A 161 38.79 -22.14 -16.87
N PRO A 162 39.02 -22.80 -18.00
CA PRO A 162 40.01 -23.86 -18.11
C PRO A 162 41.42 -23.28 -18.05
N ALA A 163 42.24 -23.79 -17.15
CA ALA A 163 43.67 -23.57 -17.18
C ALA A 163 44.27 -24.47 -18.27
N ASP A 164 44.61 -23.87 -19.40
CA ASP A 164 45.53 -24.45 -20.35
C ASP A 164 46.95 -24.51 -19.77
N GLY A 165 47.63 -25.59 -20.11
CA GLY A 165 49.03 -25.43 -20.33
C GLY A 165 49.99 -26.44 -19.70
N LYS A 166 50.37 -27.38 -20.49
CA LYS A 166 51.67 -28.10 -20.55
C LYS A 166 52.07 -28.93 -19.37
#